data_4731cc0a79859ea52ac12a2f083c10c3
#
_entry.id   4731cc0a79859ea52ac12a2f083c10c3
#
_cell.length_a   1.000
_cell.length_b   1.000
_cell.length_c   1.000
_cell.angle_alpha   90.00
_cell.angle_beta   90.00
_cell.angle_gamma   90.00
#
_symmetry.space_group_name_H-M   'P 1'
#
loop_
_entity.id
_entity.type
_entity.pdbx_description
1 polymer ?
#
loop_
_entity_poly.entity_id
_entity_poly.type
_entity_poly.pdbx_seq_one_letter_code
_entity_poly.pdbx_strand_id
1 'polypeptide(L)'
;MFRFTTLTAVLLLVITSMTTNAQDKPNKQNKQKKPTAIGSKMAENTIKRHAKAELTEEQVASIKKLAAAVSPQINALRKKANLTPEQTKAVQAARAKAKTDGLKGKEANAAVDAAGKYTEEQTKILAEVKQLNQKYFKDVQALLTEEQRKATRVRGANAKKPAPKK
;
A
#
# COMPACT_ATOMS: atom_id res chain seq x y z
N MET A 1 44.96 12.13 29.01
CA MET A 1 44.92 13.52 28.51
C MET A 1 44.99 13.47 26.99
N PHE A 2 43.86 13.51 26.32
CA PHE A 2 43.78 13.60 24.86
C PHE A 2 43.08 14.89 24.50
N ARG A 3 43.79 15.78 23.79
CA ARG A 3 43.27 17.07 23.31
C ARG A 3 42.59 16.87 21.96
N PHE A 4 41.30 17.14 21.87
CA PHE A 4 40.57 17.23 20.62
C PHE A 4 40.73 18.63 20.02
N THR A 5 41.39 18.72 18.88
CA THR A 5 41.48 19.93 18.06
C THR A 5 40.32 19.96 17.09
N THR A 6 39.44 20.92 17.27
CA THR A 6 38.34 21.24 16.33
C THR A 6 38.88 21.96 15.12
N LEU A 7 38.73 21.38 13.94
CA LEU A 7 39.04 22.00 12.65
C LEU A 7 37.73 22.55 12.04
N THR A 8 37.59 23.87 12.13
CA THR A 8 36.50 24.61 11.49
C THR A 8 36.89 24.98 10.06
N ALA A 9 36.29 24.29 9.07
CA ALA A 9 36.47 24.66 7.67
C ALA A 9 35.34 25.65 7.28
N VAL A 10 35.73 26.90 7.06
CA VAL A 10 34.87 27.96 6.49
C VAL A 10 34.95 27.84 4.98
N LEU A 11 33.86 27.46 4.33
CA LEU A 11 33.71 27.43 2.88
C LEU A 11 33.13 28.76 2.40
N LEU A 12 33.94 29.60 1.83
CA LEU A 12 33.58 30.87 1.18
C LEU A 12 32.97 30.55 -0.21
N LEU A 13 31.69 30.80 -0.39
CA LEU A 13 31.02 30.66 -1.67
C LEU A 13 31.04 32.02 -2.40
N VAL A 14 31.87 32.10 -3.45
CA VAL A 14 31.94 33.24 -4.37
C VAL A 14 30.76 33.12 -5.34
N ILE A 15 29.81 34.06 -5.27
CA ILE A 15 28.71 34.19 -6.22
C ILE A 15 29.17 35.07 -7.39
N THR A 16 29.48 34.46 -8.52
CA THR A 16 29.68 35.16 -9.80
C THR A 16 28.31 35.24 -10.52
N SER A 17 27.76 36.41 -10.56
CA SER A 17 26.57 36.76 -11.37
C SER A 17 26.99 36.85 -12.85
N MET A 18 26.53 35.87 -13.65
CA MET A 18 26.48 36.00 -15.12
C MET A 18 25.04 36.11 -15.56
N THR A 19 24.65 37.32 -15.90
CA THR A 19 23.45 37.65 -16.69
C THR A 19 23.64 37.15 -18.11
N THR A 20 22.92 36.15 -18.52
CA THR A 20 22.68 35.86 -19.94
C THR A 20 21.18 35.69 -20.17
N ASN A 21 20.66 36.65 -20.93
CA ASN A 21 19.38 36.58 -21.60
C ASN A 21 19.33 35.34 -22.49
N ALA A 22 18.41 34.43 -22.25
CA ALA A 22 17.98 33.42 -23.22
C ALA A 22 16.55 32.99 -22.92
N GLN A 23 15.66 33.54 -23.72
CA GLN A 23 14.40 32.95 -24.21
C GLN A 23 13.65 31.94 -23.35
N ASP A 24 12.51 32.39 -22.88
CA ASP A 24 11.35 31.61 -22.42
C ASP A 24 11.09 30.39 -23.28
N LYS A 25 11.44 29.22 -22.74
CA LYS A 25 10.73 27.98 -23.07
C LYS A 25 9.80 27.68 -21.90
N PRO A 26 8.50 27.52 -22.14
CA PRO A 26 7.58 27.21 -21.05
C PRO A 26 7.99 25.91 -20.39
N ASN A 27 8.38 26.04 -19.13
CA ASN A 27 8.64 24.96 -18.20
C ASN A 27 7.45 24.01 -18.26
N LYS A 28 7.65 22.82 -18.82
CA LYS A 28 6.68 21.72 -18.78
C LYS A 28 6.43 21.40 -17.31
N GLN A 29 5.43 22.07 -16.76
CA GLN A 29 4.88 21.78 -15.45
C GLN A 29 4.78 20.27 -15.30
N ASN A 30 5.47 19.77 -14.31
CA ASN A 30 5.40 18.39 -13.82
C ASN A 30 3.91 18.11 -13.53
N LYS A 31 3.19 17.63 -14.55
CA LYS A 31 1.78 17.23 -14.43
C LYS A 31 1.76 16.12 -13.40
N GLN A 32 1.47 16.46 -12.14
CA GLN A 32 1.15 15.51 -11.11
C GLN A 32 0.14 14.53 -11.71
N LYS A 33 0.58 13.31 -12.00
CA LYS A 33 -0.28 12.25 -12.55
C LYS A 33 -1.45 12.14 -11.59
N LYS A 34 -2.67 12.49 -12.07
CA LYS A 34 -3.91 12.30 -11.31
C LYS A 34 -3.89 10.90 -10.71
N PRO A 35 -4.19 10.73 -9.42
CA PRO A 35 -4.18 9.41 -8.78
C PRO A 35 -5.08 8.49 -9.61
N THR A 36 -4.56 7.33 -9.99
CA THR A 36 -5.34 6.33 -10.73
C THR A 36 -6.52 5.92 -9.87
N ALA A 37 -7.69 5.67 -10.47
CA ALA A 37 -8.91 5.29 -9.74
C ALA A 37 -8.70 4.12 -8.75
N ILE A 38 -7.73 3.25 -9.03
CA ILE A 38 -7.36 2.12 -8.15
C ILE A 38 -6.54 2.58 -6.94
N GLY A 39 -5.64 3.56 -7.11
CA GLY A 39 -4.90 4.16 -5.99
C GLY A 39 -5.85 4.83 -5.01
N SER A 40 -6.86 5.55 -5.51
CA SER A 40 -7.92 6.13 -4.68
C SER A 40 -8.68 5.07 -3.89
N LYS A 41 -9.13 3.98 -4.54
CA LYS A 41 -9.85 2.88 -3.86
C LYS A 41 -8.98 2.18 -2.81
N MET A 42 -7.69 2.00 -3.07
CA MET A 42 -6.77 1.38 -2.12
C MET A 42 -6.62 2.26 -0.87
N ALA A 43 -6.41 3.56 -1.05
CA ALA A 43 -6.35 4.53 0.05
C ALA A 43 -7.66 4.59 0.83
N GLU A 44 -8.81 4.74 0.14
CA GLU A 44 -10.13 4.79 0.77
C GLU A 44 -10.42 3.55 1.61
N ASN A 45 -10.14 2.36 1.07
CA ASN A 45 -10.35 1.12 1.81
C ASN A 45 -9.45 1.04 3.05
N THR A 46 -8.22 1.56 2.96
CA THR A 46 -7.30 1.61 4.09
C THR A 46 -7.80 2.59 5.15
N ILE A 47 -8.19 3.80 4.75
CA ILE A 47 -8.75 4.81 5.66
C ILE A 47 -10.02 4.27 6.35
N LYS A 48 -10.93 3.64 5.60
CA LYS A 48 -12.14 3.02 6.17
C LYS A 48 -11.82 1.92 7.19
N ARG A 49 -10.78 1.12 6.96
CA ARG A 49 -10.34 0.09 7.93
C ARG A 49 -9.83 0.70 9.22
N HIS A 50 -9.23 1.88 9.15
CA HIS A 50 -8.68 2.60 10.29
C HIS A 50 -9.60 3.72 10.81
N ALA A 51 -10.88 3.75 10.39
CA ALA A 51 -11.82 4.80 10.79
C ALA A 51 -11.98 4.96 12.31
N LYS A 52 -11.77 3.88 13.09
CA LYS A 52 -11.80 3.92 14.57
C LYS A 52 -10.51 4.46 15.20
N ALA A 53 -9.47 4.66 14.40
CA ALA A 53 -8.17 5.11 14.87
C ALA A 53 -8.03 6.64 14.81
N GLU A 54 -9.09 7.36 14.38
CA GLU A 54 -9.10 8.83 14.30
C GLU A 54 -7.83 9.37 13.64
N LEU A 55 -7.64 8.97 12.37
CA LEU A 55 -6.46 9.36 11.59
C LEU A 55 -6.38 10.87 11.44
N THR A 56 -5.19 11.44 11.64
CA THR A 56 -4.94 12.85 11.33
C THR A 56 -4.97 13.11 9.82
N GLU A 57 -5.16 14.36 9.42
CA GLU A 57 -5.12 14.75 8.01
C GLU A 57 -3.78 14.41 7.35
N GLU A 58 -2.67 14.56 8.07
CA GLU A 58 -1.34 14.21 7.60
C GLU A 58 -1.19 12.70 7.37
N GLN A 59 -1.73 11.88 8.27
CA GLN A 59 -1.75 10.42 8.10
C GLN A 59 -2.59 10.03 6.89
N VAL A 60 -3.77 10.63 6.71
CA VAL A 60 -4.62 10.41 5.53
C VAL A 60 -3.89 10.80 4.24
N ALA A 61 -3.22 11.96 4.22
CA ALA A 61 -2.43 12.40 3.06
C ALA A 61 -1.28 11.44 2.76
N SER A 62 -0.58 10.96 3.79
CA SER A 62 0.51 9.99 3.67
C SER A 62 0.02 8.63 3.13
N ILE A 63 -1.12 8.12 3.62
CA ILE A 63 -1.76 6.90 3.12
C ILE A 63 -2.11 7.04 1.63
N LYS A 64 -2.66 8.19 1.22
CA LYS A 64 -2.97 8.46 -0.19
C LYS A 64 -1.71 8.48 -1.06
N LYS A 65 -0.61 9.08 -0.58
CA LYS A 65 0.69 9.08 -1.29
C LYS A 65 1.25 7.66 -1.44
N LEU A 66 1.25 6.87 -0.37
CA LEU A 66 1.70 5.47 -0.41
C LEU A 66 0.86 4.64 -1.39
N ALA A 67 -0.46 4.78 -1.35
CA ALA A 67 -1.35 4.08 -2.27
C ALA A 67 -1.11 4.49 -3.73
N ALA A 68 -0.90 5.77 -4.01
CA ALA A 68 -0.60 6.28 -5.34
C ALA A 68 0.73 5.75 -5.89
N ALA A 69 1.73 5.54 -5.05
CA ALA A 69 3.03 4.99 -5.43
C ALA A 69 2.97 3.48 -5.73
N VAL A 70 2.22 2.72 -4.94
CA VAL A 70 2.19 1.24 -5.04
C VAL A 70 1.16 0.75 -6.06
N SER A 71 0.03 1.43 -6.22
CA SER A 71 -1.06 0.98 -7.11
C SER A 71 -0.67 0.78 -8.56
N PRO A 72 0.14 1.65 -9.21
CA PRO A 72 0.57 1.42 -10.59
C PRO A 72 1.39 0.15 -10.74
N GLN A 73 2.25 -0.16 -9.77
CA GLN A 73 3.09 -1.37 -9.77
C GLN A 73 2.23 -2.64 -9.65
N ILE A 74 1.29 -2.64 -8.70
CA ILE A 74 0.34 -3.75 -8.53
C ILE A 74 -0.48 -3.96 -9.81
N ASN A 75 -0.92 -2.87 -10.47
CA ASN A 75 -1.69 -2.97 -11.70
C ASN A 75 -0.87 -3.51 -12.86
N ALA A 76 0.38 -3.08 -13.00
CA ALA A 76 1.29 -3.60 -14.01
C ALA A 76 1.51 -5.11 -13.83
N LEU A 77 1.76 -5.56 -12.60
CA LEU A 77 1.91 -6.98 -12.28
C LEU A 77 0.62 -7.77 -12.54
N ARG A 78 -0.54 -7.25 -12.16
CA ARG A 78 -1.83 -7.91 -12.43
C ARG A 78 -2.11 -8.04 -13.92
N LYS A 79 -1.77 -7.02 -14.71
CA LYS A 79 -1.86 -7.10 -16.18
C LYS A 79 -0.90 -8.15 -16.74
N LYS A 80 0.35 -8.20 -16.19
CA LYS A 80 1.34 -9.20 -16.59
C LYS A 80 0.89 -10.62 -16.22
N ALA A 81 0.24 -10.81 -15.08
CA ALA A 81 -0.30 -12.12 -14.68
C ALA A 81 -1.36 -12.64 -15.67
N ASN A 82 -2.04 -11.75 -16.39
CA ASN A 82 -3.00 -12.06 -17.46
C ASN A 82 -3.96 -13.20 -17.08
N LEU A 83 -4.63 -13.06 -15.94
CA LEU A 83 -5.58 -14.08 -15.47
C LEU A 83 -6.77 -14.19 -16.43
N THR A 84 -7.16 -15.42 -16.77
CA THR A 84 -8.32 -15.65 -17.61
C THR A 84 -9.63 -15.27 -16.88
N PRO A 85 -10.71 -14.98 -17.62
CA PRO A 85 -12.03 -14.74 -17.02
C PRO A 85 -12.48 -15.88 -16.12
N GLU A 86 -12.20 -17.13 -16.51
CA GLU A 86 -12.53 -18.34 -15.75
C GLU A 86 -11.77 -18.38 -14.43
N GLN A 87 -10.45 -18.14 -14.46
CA GLN A 87 -9.64 -18.05 -13.25
C GLN A 87 -10.16 -16.95 -12.31
N THR A 88 -10.51 -15.79 -12.88
CA THR A 88 -11.05 -14.68 -12.10
C THR A 88 -12.38 -15.04 -11.43
N LYS A 89 -13.30 -15.68 -12.16
CA LYS A 89 -14.59 -16.15 -11.64
C LYS A 89 -14.38 -17.22 -10.56
N ALA A 90 -13.51 -18.21 -10.79
CA ALA A 90 -13.21 -19.27 -9.84
C ALA A 90 -12.66 -18.70 -8.52
N VAL A 91 -11.74 -17.75 -8.59
CA VAL A 91 -11.18 -17.06 -7.41
C VAL A 91 -12.24 -16.26 -6.66
N GLN A 92 -13.14 -15.58 -7.37
CA GLN A 92 -14.24 -14.83 -6.72
C GLN A 92 -15.21 -15.78 -6.01
N ALA A 93 -15.60 -16.88 -6.67
CA ALA A 93 -16.46 -17.92 -6.09
C ALA A 93 -15.81 -18.55 -4.86
N ALA A 94 -14.52 -18.90 -4.94
CA ALA A 94 -13.78 -19.45 -3.81
C ALA A 94 -13.70 -18.49 -2.61
N ARG A 95 -13.51 -17.19 -2.87
CA ARG A 95 -13.54 -16.16 -1.81
C ARG A 95 -14.91 -16.04 -1.15
N ALA A 96 -15.98 -16.06 -1.95
CA ALA A 96 -17.33 -16.02 -1.44
C ALA A 96 -17.62 -17.25 -0.57
N LYS A 97 -17.27 -18.44 -1.07
CA LYS A 97 -17.41 -19.71 -0.33
C LYS A 97 -16.60 -19.71 0.96
N ALA A 98 -15.32 -19.36 0.91
CA ALA A 98 -14.47 -19.26 2.10
C ALA A 98 -15.07 -18.34 3.19
N LYS A 99 -15.72 -17.24 2.77
CA LYS A 99 -16.41 -16.33 3.68
C LYS A 99 -17.65 -16.98 4.29
N THR A 100 -18.45 -17.69 3.50
CA THR A 100 -19.64 -18.40 3.96
C THR A 100 -19.28 -19.54 4.92
N ASP A 101 -18.22 -20.29 4.58
CA ASP A 101 -17.72 -21.41 5.39
C ASP A 101 -16.95 -20.92 6.65
N GLY A 102 -16.79 -19.62 6.82
CA GLY A 102 -16.10 -19.03 7.97
C GLY A 102 -14.59 -19.21 7.96
N LEU A 103 -14.01 -19.64 6.84
CA LEU A 103 -12.56 -19.82 6.70
C LEU A 103 -11.83 -18.50 6.87
N LYS A 104 -10.65 -18.53 7.52
CA LYS A 104 -9.87 -17.33 7.82
C LYS A 104 -8.39 -17.53 7.54
N GLY A 105 -7.70 -16.42 7.32
CA GLY A 105 -6.23 -16.40 7.23
C GLY A 105 -5.67 -17.33 6.18
N LYS A 106 -4.85 -18.30 6.59
CA LYS A 106 -4.14 -19.22 5.69
C LYS A 106 -5.08 -20.16 4.94
N GLU A 107 -6.11 -20.70 5.61
CA GLU A 107 -7.07 -21.64 5.01
C GLU A 107 -7.89 -20.99 3.89
N ALA A 108 -8.41 -19.78 4.14
CA ALA A 108 -9.13 -19.04 3.12
C ALA A 108 -8.24 -18.71 1.91
N ASN A 109 -6.98 -18.34 2.15
CA ASN A 109 -6.04 -18.05 1.06
C ASN A 109 -5.69 -19.33 0.29
N ALA A 110 -5.44 -20.44 0.95
CA ALA A 110 -5.14 -21.72 0.29
C ALA A 110 -6.30 -22.17 -0.61
N ALA A 111 -7.55 -22.07 -0.12
CA ALA A 111 -8.73 -22.38 -0.92
C ALA A 111 -8.87 -21.51 -2.16
N VAL A 112 -8.57 -20.20 -2.03
CA VAL A 112 -8.60 -19.24 -3.14
C VAL A 112 -7.48 -19.51 -4.15
N ASP A 113 -6.27 -19.78 -3.68
CA ASP A 113 -5.11 -20.07 -4.52
C ASP A 113 -5.30 -21.39 -5.30
N ALA A 114 -5.84 -22.43 -4.65
CA ALA A 114 -6.18 -23.70 -5.31
C ALA A 114 -7.26 -23.54 -6.41
N ALA A 115 -8.27 -22.71 -6.17
CA ALA A 115 -9.33 -22.44 -7.15
C ALA A 115 -8.82 -21.69 -8.40
N GLY A 116 -7.77 -20.87 -8.25
CA GLY A 116 -7.20 -20.09 -9.34
C GLY A 116 -6.51 -20.90 -10.42
N LYS A 117 -6.07 -22.13 -10.11
CA LYS A 117 -5.31 -23.01 -11.05
C LYS A 117 -4.22 -22.24 -11.81
N TYR A 118 -3.43 -21.47 -11.07
CA TYR A 118 -2.42 -20.59 -11.65
C TYR A 118 -1.24 -21.37 -12.24
N THR A 119 -0.69 -20.85 -13.35
CA THR A 119 0.60 -21.30 -13.84
C THR A 119 1.72 -20.93 -12.87
N GLU A 120 2.90 -21.50 -13.02
CA GLU A 120 4.06 -21.12 -12.19
C GLU A 120 4.43 -19.65 -12.36
N GLU A 121 4.37 -19.12 -13.59
CA GLU A 121 4.63 -17.71 -13.87
C GLU A 121 3.60 -16.80 -13.19
N GLN A 122 2.31 -17.14 -13.31
CA GLN A 122 1.24 -16.41 -12.64
C GLN A 122 1.43 -16.44 -11.12
N THR A 123 1.80 -17.56 -10.57
CA THR A 123 2.05 -17.73 -9.12
C THR A 123 3.19 -16.82 -8.64
N LYS A 124 4.30 -16.74 -9.40
CA LYS A 124 5.42 -15.84 -9.09
C LYS A 124 4.97 -14.37 -9.11
N ILE A 125 4.25 -13.97 -10.16
CA ILE A 125 3.75 -12.58 -10.28
C ILE A 125 2.75 -12.25 -9.15
N LEU A 126 1.86 -13.17 -8.81
CA LEU A 126 0.91 -12.95 -7.72
C LEU A 126 1.60 -12.89 -6.35
N ALA A 127 2.71 -13.61 -6.17
CA ALA A 127 3.55 -13.49 -4.98
C ALA A 127 4.18 -12.08 -4.86
N GLU A 128 4.66 -11.51 -5.97
CA GLU A 128 5.16 -10.12 -6.00
C GLU A 128 4.05 -9.12 -5.64
N VAL A 129 2.85 -9.29 -6.20
CA VAL A 129 1.67 -8.47 -5.82
C VAL A 129 1.39 -8.56 -4.32
N LYS A 130 1.49 -9.77 -3.75
CA LYS A 130 1.29 -9.99 -2.32
C LYS A 130 2.37 -9.27 -1.49
N GLN A 131 3.64 -9.34 -1.90
CA GLN A 131 4.74 -8.62 -1.24
C GLN A 131 4.55 -7.11 -1.26
N LEU A 132 4.18 -6.53 -2.41
CA LEU A 132 3.89 -5.08 -2.51
C LEU A 132 2.74 -4.66 -1.60
N ASN A 133 1.67 -5.46 -1.54
CA ASN A 133 0.57 -5.20 -0.61
C ASN A 133 1.03 -5.29 0.85
N GLN A 134 1.84 -6.29 1.21
CA GLN A 134 2.36 -6.43 2.57
C GLN A 134 3.25 -5.24 2.96
N LYS A 135 4.13 -4.81 2.04
CA LYS A 135 4.95 -3.62 2.24
C LYS A 135 4.09 -2.38 2.46
N TYR A 136 3.12 -2.14 1.58
CA TYR A 136 2.18 -1.03 1.73
C TYR A 136 1.50 -1.02 3.11
N PHE A 137 0.98 -2.17 3.56
CA PHE A 137 0.35 -2.25 4.88
C PHE A 137 1.33 -2.06 6.04
N LYS A 138 2.58 -2.52 5.92
CA LYS A 138 3.62 -2.23 6.91
C LYS A 138 3.93 -0.74 6.98
N ASP A 139 4.06 -0.09 5.82
CA ASP A 139 4.33 1.35 5.73
C ASP A 139 3.15 2.15 6.32
N VAL A 140 1.91 1.76 6.05
CA VAL A 140 0.72 2.35 6.69
C VAL A 140 0.75 2.15 8.20
N GLN A 141 1.08 0.94 8.69
CA GLN A 141 1.17 0.68 10.14
C GLN A 141 2.25 1.51 10.82
N ALA A 142 3.34 1.84 10.10
CA ALA A 142 4.39 2.71 10.63
C ALA A 142 3.93 4.18 10.81
N LEU A 143 2.92 4.63 10.06
CA LEU A 143 2.33 5.96 10.22
C LEU A 143 1.44 6.08 11.45
N LEU A 144 0.97 4.96 12.00
CA LEU A 144 0.00 4.94 13.10
C LEU A 144 0.72 4.96 14.45
N THR A 145 0.16 5.65 15.43
CA THR A 145 0.58 5.56 16.82
C THR A 145 0.29 4.17 17.39
N GLU A 146 0.87 3.84 18.53
CA GLU A 146 0.61 2.54 19.16
C GLU A 146 -0.86 2.38 19.56
N GLU A 147 -1.48 3.44 20.04
CA GLU A 147 -2.89 3.49 20.41
C GLU A 147 -3.79 3.28 19.21
N GLN A 148 -3.51 3.96 18.09
CA GLN A 148 -4.23 3.79 16.84
C GLN A 148 -4.10 2.35 16.30
N ARG A 149 -2.93 1.75 16.41
CA ARG A 149 -2.71 0.34 16.05
C ARG A 149 -3.51 -0.62 16.93
N LYS A 150 -3.60 -0.36 18.23
CA LYS A 150 -4.43 -1.14 19.16
C LYS A 150 -5.92 -1.02 18.81
N ALA A 151 -6.42 0.19 18.57
CA ALA A 151 -7.81 0.44 18.19
C ALA A 151 -8.24 -0.31 16.92
N THR A 152 -7.33 -0.50 15.96
CA THR A 152 -7.61 -1.24 14.73
C THR A 152 -7.53 -2.77 14.89
N ARG A 153 -6.71 -3.28 15.83
CA ARG A 153 -6.59 -4.73 16.10
C ARG A 153 -7.83 -5.31 16.78
N VAL A 154 -8.50 -4.56 17.61
CA VAL A 154 -9.68 -5.03 18.38
C VAL A 154 -10.83 -5.53 17.48
N ARG A 155 -10.88 -5.10 16.22
CA ARG A 155 -11.91 -5.55 15.26
C ARG A 155 -11.79 -7.02 14.85
N GLY A 156 -10.61 -7.64 15.03
CA GLY A 156 -10.37 -9.07 14.72
C GLY A 156 -10.64 -10.03 15.89
N ALA A 157 -10.55 -9.55 17.13
CA ALA A 157 -10.65 -10.37 18.31
C ALA A 157 -12.11 -10.54 18.82
N ASN A 158 -12.98 -9.57 18.59
CA ASN A 158 -14.35 -9.55 19.12
C ASN A 158 -15.43 -10.08 18.17
N ALA A 159 -15.06 -10.72 17.07
CA ALA A 159 -16.04 -11.39 16.21
C ALA A 159 -16.35 -12.83 16.68
N LYS A 160 -16.20 -13.14 17.96
CA LYS A 160 -16.85 -14.32 18.54
C LYS A 160 -18.34 -14.01 18.61
N LYS A 161 -19.09 -14.51 17.62
CA LYS A 161 -20.53 -14.56 17.60
C LYS A 161 -20.99 -15.19 18.93
N PRO A 162 -21.89 -14.56 19.69
CA PRO A 162 -22.45 -15.23 20.86
C PRO A 162 -23.09 -16.54 20.40
N ALA A 163 -22.78 -17.60 21.13
CA ALA A 163 -23.39 -18.92 20.91
C ALA A 163 -24.92 -18.76 21.00
N PRO A 164 -25.71 -19.45 20.15
CA PRO A 164 -27.16 -19.44 20.27
C PRO A 164 -27.50 -20.02 21.64
N LYS A 165 -28.25 -19.23 22.43
CA LYS A 165 -28.87 -19.76 23.67
C LYS A 165 -29.86 -20.83 23.27
N LYS A 166 -29.63 -22.05 23.81
CA LYS A 166 -30.60 -23.13 23.76
C LYS A 166 -31.81 -22.79 24.64
#